data_66b6ce0b122d86bbf894d603d0825eb4
#
_entry.id   66b6ce0b122d86bbf894d603d0825eb4
#
_cell.length_a   1.000
_cell.length_b   1.000
_cell.length_c   1.000
_cell.angle_alpha   90.00
_cell.angle_beta   90.00
_cell.angle_gamma   90.00
#
_symmetry.space_group_name_H-M   'P 1'
#
loop_
_entity.id
_entity.type
_entity.pdbx_description
1 polymer ?
#
loop_
_entity_poly.entity_id
_entity_poly.type
_entity_poly.pdbx_seq_one_letter_code
_entity_poly.pdbx_strand_id
1 'polypeptide(L)'
;MSQNAVKVDSDTLVANNSRVIVRFQSKHILLVVAIVFAALHMNADQNGWSEEARKRKADYIYMEALRQNAVDNEDAYYELMNRAYELDSTNSDVGFYVGYYKLAMSNKDSVLFHQGYNMMEKHFSTSPEDFYGSYLFGNVNEKLGMRKKALQVWAVLDSLFMDKTEIGMKYAESLAQSGDSANIKRAIDVYNRIEKAEGKNMTISTGKIRTHFIVRDTAAIITELHELLQSSPTSAEYNVFAGDIYSLFAQRDSALYYYNRACDLDSTSGLAYYTRANFYKEQGDSVAYDKEVFQALKQESLDLEAKLSLLTNYIRGLYEDPRQQPRIQDLFAVLLEQHPHEKDIHDLYCSYLVAIKDYIGAAEQAGYVLDSDPSNEDRWRATMSLYAQGNDFAKAVEVGEEALNYHPKSVLINLFIATNYNQLAQYDKSLAHLNVALEATDKADVELYSQVLCSIGDTYYVTEQKDSAFVYYDKSLEVDPGNLLALNNCAYYLACEGRDLDRAERMSAITIQEEPQNDTSLDTYAWVLFKKKDYERAQHYIEEALKYSESPSAELYHHAGDIYFMMGDPDKALVHWEEALELAPDDELLQRKVLHKTYFYK
;
A
#
# COMPACT_ATOMS: atom_id res chain seq x y z
N MET A 1 14.81 11.23 27.29
CA MET A 1 14.50 10.03 28.08
C MET A 1 13.27 9.38 27.47
N SER A 2 13.47 8.39 26.62
CA SER A 2 12.63 7.20 26.47
C SER A 2 13.35 6.30 25.48
N GLN A 3 13.58 5.07 25.91
CA GLN A 3 14.19 4.00 25.16
C GLN A 3 13.20 3.60 24.04
N ASN A 4 13.55 3.89 22.80
CA ASN A 4 13.00 3.16 21.66
C ASN A 4 14.11 2.29 21.11
N ALA A 5 14.10 1.03 21.53
CA ALA A 5 14.83 -0.02 20.87
C ALA A 5 14.30 -0.12 19.44
N VAL A 6 15.16 0.18 18.47
CA VAL A 6 14.91 -0.10 17.06
C VAL A 6 14.84 -1.64 16.95
N LYS A 7 13.62 -2.16 16.86
CA LYS A 7 13.37 -3.50 16.34
C LYS A 7 13.82 -3.47 14.88
N VAL A 8 14.94 -4.10 14.60
CA VAL A 8 15.32 -4.45 13.23
C VAL A 8 14.29 -5.46 12.74
N ASP A 9 13.46 -5.03 11.83
CA ASP A 9 12.43 -5.85 11.23
C ASP A 9 13.10 -6.92 10.38
N SER A 10 12.96 -8.18 10.81
CA SER A 10 13.45 -9.36 10.09
C SER A 10 12.72 -9.56 8.75
N ASP A 11 11.67 -8.79 8.49
CA ASP A 11 10.82 -8.94 7.31
C ASP A 11 11.41 -8.29 6.06
N THR A 12 12.35 -7.35 6.19
CA THR A 12 13.01 -6.73 5.02
C THR A 12 14.05 -7.63 4.35
N LEU A 13 14.56 -8.64 5.06
CA LEU A 13 15.43 -9.67 4.45
C LEU A 13 14.64 -10.79 3.76
N VAL A 14 13.36 -10.94 4.08
CA VAL A 14 12.46 -11.98 3.55
C VAL A 14 11.61 -11.45 2.39
N ALA A 15 11.32 -10.16 2.34
CA ALA A 15 10.40 -9.58 1.35
C ALA A 15 10.91 -9.62 -0.11
N ASN A 16 12.23 -9.67 -0.32
CA ASN A 16 12.77 -9.83 -1.68
C ASN A 16 12.86 -11.29 -2.16
N ASN A 17 12.70 -12.28 -1.27
CA ASN A 17 12.74 -13.71 -1.64
C ASN A 17 11.37 -14.36 -1.83
N SER A 18 10.26 -13.71 -1.44
CA SER A 18 8.93 -14.32 -1.51
C SER A 18 8.27 -14.27 -2.89
N ARG A 19 8.86 -13.62 -3.89
CA ARG A 19 8.33 -13.60 -5.27
C ARG A 19 8.88 -14.68 -6.20
N VAL A 20 9.78 -15.54 -5.75
CA VAL A 20 10.41 -16.60 -6.57
C VAL A 20 9.75 -17.99 -6.40
N ILE A 21 8.84 -18.18 -5.45
CA ILE A 21 8.36 -19.54 -5.09
C ILE A 21 7.22 -20.09 -5.98
N VAL A 22 6.65 -19.37 -6.92
CA VAL A 22 5.57 -19.92 -7.77
C VAL A 22 5.82 -19.72 -9.26
N ARG A 23 6.69 -20.54 -9.83
CA ARG A 23 6.59 -20.98 -11.25
C ARG A 23 7.45 -22.22 -11.50
N PHE A 24 7.05 -23.36 -10.95
CA PHE A 24 7.58 -24.65 -11.40
C PHE A 24 6.78 -25.16 -12.61
N GLN A 25 7.32 -24.96 -13.81
CA GLN A 25 6.88 -25.72 -14.98
C GLN A 25 7.63 -27.06 -15.04
N SER A 26 6.89 -28.13 -15.29
CA SER A 26 7.27 -29.54 -15.25
C SER A 26 8.52 -29.98 -16.05
N LYS A 27 9.16 -29.10 -16.81
CA LYS A 27 10.39 -29.39 -17.56
C LYS A 27 11.67 -29.33 -16.71
N HIS A 28 11.66 -28.61 -15.59
CA HIS A 28 12.81 -28.49 -14.70
C HIS A 28 12.92 -29.66 -13.71
N ILE A 29 11.79 -30.27 -13.35
CA ILE A 29 11.78 -31.46 -12.46
C ILE A 29 12.54 -32.64 -13.08
N LEU A 30 12.46 -32.84 -14.38
CA LEU A 30 13.17 -33.92 -15.08
C LEU A 30 14.69 -33.68 -15.12
N LEU A 31 15.13 -32.42 -15.18
CA LEU A 31 16.58 -32.09 -15.19
C LEU A 31 17.16 -32.21 -13.78
N VAL A 32 16.45 -31.77 -12.77
CA VAL A 32 16.85 -31.91 -11.35
C VAL A 32 16.88 -33.38 -10.94
N VAL A 33 15.88 -34.17 -11.36
CA VAL A 33 15.86 -35.63 -11.12
C VAL A 33 17.02 -36.33 -11.84
N ALA A 34 17.40 -35.92 -13.06
CA ALA A 34 18.53 -36.46 -13.76
C ALA A 34 19.87 -36.10 -13.10
N ILE A 35 20.01 -34.88 -12.56
CA ILE A 35 21.20 -34.42 -11.82
C ILE A 35 21.29 -35.14 -10.46
N VAL A 36 20.17 -35.31 -9.75
CA VAL A 36 20.10 -36.06 -8.48
C VAL A 36 20.38 -37.54 -8.72
N PHE A 37 19.87 -38.16 -9.81
CA PHE A 37 20.22 -39.55 -10.19
C PHE A 37 21.68 -39.71 -10.55
N ALA A 38 22.28 -38.74 -11.26
CA ALA A 38 23.71 -38.74 -11.54
C ALA A 38 24.55 -38.58 -10.27
N ALA A 39 24.11 -37.73 -9.34
CA ALA A 39 24.76 -37.52 -8.03
C ALA A 39 24.63 -38.76 -7.10
N LEU A 40 23.48 -39.45 -7.11
CA LEU A 40 23.26 -40.68 -6.36
C LEU A 40 24.08 -41.86 -6.89
N HIS A 41 24.28 -41.98 -8.20
CA HIS A 41 25.17 -43.02 -8.80
C HIS A 41 26.65 -42.74 -8.56
N MET A 42 27.04 -41.47 -8.30
CA MET A 42 28.42 -41.09 -7.98
C MET A 42 28.80 -41.28 -6.50
N ASN A 43 27.84 -41.49 -5.62
CA ASN A 43 28.08 -41.72 -4.17
C ASN A 43 28.62 -43.14 -3.88
N ALA A 44 28.54 -44.06 -4.79
CA ALA A 44 28.95 -45.45 -4.57
C ALA A 44 30.46 -45.68 -4.59
N ASP A 45 31.29 -44.74 -5.16
CA ASP A 45 32.71 -44.97 -5.42
C ASP A 45 33.70 -44.08 -4.64
N GLN A 46 33.26 -43.32 -3.62
CA GLN A 46 34.12 -42.32 -2.96
C GLN A 46 35.23 -42.92 -2.05
N ASN A 47 35.08 -44.16 -1.63
CA ASN A 47 36.05 -44.80 -0.69
C ASN A 47 37.36 -45.22 -1.31
N GLY A 48 37.55 -45.03 -2.63
CA GLY A 48 38.77 -45.45 -3.32
C GLY A 48 39.58 -44.31 -3.97
N TRP A 49 39.12 -43.05 -3.91
CA TRP A 49 39.80 -41.95 -4.59
C TRP A 49 40.99 -41.42 -3.78
N SER A 50 42.12 -41.14 -4.47
CA SER A 50 43.24 -40.42 -3.86
C SER A 50 42.80 -38.99 -3.49
N GLU A 51 43.47 -38.38 -2.54
CA GLU A 51 43.18 -36.98 -2.13
C GLU A 51 43.28 -36.01 -3.29
N GLU A 52 44.27 -36.18 -4.16
CA GLU A 52 44.41 -35.38 -5.39
C GLU A 52 43.22 -35.55 -6.38
N ALA A 53 42.68 -36.77 -6.50
CA ALA A 53 41.56 -37.03 -7.36
C ALA A 53 40.28 -36.37 -6.83
N ARG A 54 40.09 -36.35 -5.53
CA ARG A 54 39.00 -35.65 -4.87
C ARG A 54 39.10 -34.13 -5.07
N LYS A 55 40.28 -33.55 -4.88
CA LYS A 55 40.52 -32.12 -5.13
C LYS A 55 40.23 -31.71 -6.57
N ARG A 56 40.76 -32.46 -7.54
CA ARG A 56 40.45 -32.18 -8.99
C ARG A 56 38.95 -32.25 -9.28
N LYS A 57 38.23 -33.17 -8.65
CA LYS A 57 36.79 -33.28 -8.81
C LYS A 57 36.06 -32.13 -8.15
N ALA A 58 36.51 -31.69 -6.98
CA ALA A 58 35.98 -30.50 -6.31
C ALA A 58 36.13 -29.24 -7.18
N ASP A 59 37.33 -29.05 -7.77
CA ASP A 59 37.59 -27.92 -8.69
C ASP A 59 36.66 -27.94 -9.89
N TYR A 60 36.46 -29.12 -10.51
CA TYR A 60 35.54 -29.25 -11.63
C TYR A 60 34.09 -28.87 -11.23
N ILE A 61 33.61 -29.35 -10.11
CA ILE A 61 32.27 -29.04 -9.59
C ILE A 61 32.15 -27.56 -9.25
N TYR A 62 33.18 -26.97 -8.68
CA TYR A 62 33.25 -25.53 -8.38
C TYR A 62 33.12 -24.70 -9.68
N MET A 63 33.84 -25.06 -10.74
CA MET A 63 33.73 -24.38 -12.03
C MET A 63 32.33 -24.51 -12.62
N GLU A 64 31.67 -25.66 -12.48
CA GLU A 64 30.28 -25.83 -12.91
C GLU A 64 29.31 -25.02 -12.04
N ALA A 65 29.54 -24.90 -10.72
CA ALA A 65 28.78 -24.02 -9.85
C ALA A 65 28.84 -22.57 -10.34
N LEU A 66 30.05 -22.04 -10.62
CA LEU A 66 30.20 -20.68 -11.15
C LEU A 66 29.45 -20.47 -12.48
N ARG A 67 29.40 -21.52 -13.34
CA ARG A 67 28.62 -21.47 -14.56
C ARG A 67 27.11 -21.41 -14.29
N GLN A 68 26.59 -22.13 -13.31
CA GLN A 68 25.17 -22.04 -12.92
C GLN A 68 24.82 -20.67 -12.36
N ASN A 69 25.72 -20.06 -11.59
CA ASN A 69 25.54 -18.70 -11.12
C ASN A 69 25.48 -17.66 -12.26
N ALA A 70 26.28 -17.87 -13.31
CA ALA A 70 26.30 -16.98 -14.49
C ALA A 70 25.00 -17.01 -15.33
N VAL A 71 24.13 -18.01 -15.08
CA VAL A 71 22.80 -18.13 -15.71
C VAL A 71 21.67 -18.01 -14.70
N ASP A 72 21.92 -17.35 -13.57
CA ASP A 72 20.97 -17.08 -12.49
C ASP A 72 20.25 -18.33 -11.92
N ASN A 73 20.94 -19.49 -11.93
CA ASN A 73 20.44 -20.73 -11.36
C ASN A 73 20.98 -20.92 -9.93
N GLU A 74 20.43 -20.17 -8.99
CA GLU A 74 20.91 -20.10 -7.61
C GLU A 74 20.86 -21.44 -6.87
N ASP A 75 19.80 -22.23 -7.05
CA ASP A 75 19.65 -23.55 -6.39
C ASP A 75 20.76 -24.52 -6.82
N ALA A 76 20.99 -24.64 -8.13
CA ALA A 76 22.05 -25.50 -8.64
C ALA A 76 23.44 -24.99 -8.26
N TYR A 77 23.64 -23.68 -8.21
CA TYR A 77 24.88 -23.08 -7.73
C TYR A 77 25.19 -23.50 -6.30
N TYR A 78 24.21 -23.36 -5.39
CA TYR A 78 24.40 -23.71 -3.99
C TYR A 78 24.66 -25.22 -3.78
N GLU A 79 23.88 -26.09 -4.45
CA GLU A 79 24.08 -27.54 -4.34
C GLU A 79 25.46 -27.96 -4.83
N LEU A 80 25.92 -27.42 -5.95
CA LEU A 80 27.24 -27.71 -6.50
C LEU A 80 28.36 -27.16 -5.62
N MET A 81 28.20 -25.95 -5.04
CA MET A 81 29.15 -25.39 -4.08
C MET A 81 29.28 -26.27 -2.83
N ASN A 82 28.15 -26.71 -2.27
CA ASN A 82 28.14 -27.63 -1.13
C ASN A 82 28.87 -28.94 -1.48
N ARG A 83 28.60 -29.49 -2.66
CA ARG A 83 29.23 -30.73 -3.11
C ARG A 83 30.72 -30.57 -3.34
N ALA A 84 31.18 -29.44 -3.88
CA ALA A 84 32.60 -29.12 -4.02
C ALA A 84 33.28 -29.07 -2.63
N TYR A 85 32.64 -28.43 -1.66
CA TYR A 85 33.14 -28.34 -0.27
C TYR A 85 33.19 -29.67 0.45
N GLU A 86 32.22 -30.56 0.23
CA GLU A 86 32.24 -31.93 0.77
C GLU A 86 33.44 -32.76 0.27
N LEU A 87 33.83 -32.53 -0.98
CA LEU A 87 34.97 -33.21 -1.60
C LEU A 87 36.31 -32.62 -1.18
N ASP A 88 36.38 -31.30 -1.01
CA ASP A 88 37.58 -30.61 -0.52
C ASP A 88 37.19 -29.48 0.47
N SER A 89 37.07 -29.84 1.73
CA SER A 89 36.79 -28.89 2.82
C SER A 89 37.99 -28.00 3.18
N THR A 90 39.15 -28.19 2.52
CA THR A 90 40.33 -27.33 2.71
C THR A 90 40.28 -26.10 1.79
N ASN A 91 39.46 -26.11 0.74
CA ASN A 91 39.26 -24.95 -0.13
C ASN A 91 38.46 -23.88 0.62
N SER A 92 39.15 -22.82 1.06
CA SER A 92 38.56 -21.77 1.88
C SER A 92 37.60 -20.87 1.09
N ASP A 93 37.80 -20.71 -0.22
CA ASP A 93 36.95 -19.88 -1.09
C ASP A 93 35.58 -20.53 -1.25
N VAL A 94 35.55 -21.83 -1.59
CA VAL A 94 34.30 -22.60 -1.64
C VAL A 94 33.61 -22.61 -0.28
N GLY A 95 34.40 -22.79 0.81
CA GLY A 95 33.90 -22.74 2.16
C GLY A 95 33.25 -21.42 2.51
N PHE A 96 33.81 -20.31 2.07
CA PHE A 96 33.24 -18.98 2.29
C PHE A 96 31.83 -18.85 1.71
N TYR A 97 31.65 -19.15 0.44
CA TYR A 97 30.33 -19.03 -0.21
C TYR A 97 29.30 -20.01 0.35
N VAL A 98 29.71 -21.25 0.65
CA VAL A 98 28.83 -22.20 1.37
C VAL A 98 28.44 -21.66 2.73
N GLY A 99 29.37 -21.02 3.45
CA GLY A 99 29.13 -20.37 4.73
C GLY A 99 28.13 -19.22 4.62
N TYR A 100 28.28 -18.39 3.60
CA TYR A 100 27.38 -17.29 3.33
C TYR A 100 25.93 -17.75 3.07
N TYR A 101 25.76 -18.78 2.22
CA TYR A 101 24.43 -19.35 1.97
C TYR A 101 23.81 -20.00 3.20
N LYS A 102 24.61 -20.74 3.98
CA LYS A 102 24.13 -21.31 5.26
C LYS A 102 23.64 -20.22 6.21
N LEU A 103 24.36 -19.10 6.27
CA LEU A 103 23.98 -17.94 7.08
C LEU A 103 22.67 -17.34 6.58
N ALA A 104 22.54 -17.13 5.26
CA ALA A 104 21.34 -16.56 4.64
C ALA A 104 20.09 -17.45 4.84
N MET A 105 20.26 -18.78 4.75
CA MET A 105 19.18 -19.75 4.92
C MET A 105 18.87 -20.12 6.37
N SER A 106 19.65 -19.62 7.33
CA SER A 106 19.54 -20.05 8.74
C SER A 106 18.19 -19.72 9.38
N ASN A 107 17.47 -18.71 8.90
CA ASN A 107 16.23 -18.21 9.49
C ASN A 107 16.31 -18.14 11.03
N LYS A 108 15.82 -19.17 11.74
CA LYS A 108 15.91 -19.31 13.20
C LYS A 108 16.78 -20.49 13.65
N ASP A 109 17.43 -21.19 12.72
CA ASP A 109 18.32 -22.30 13.01
C ASP A 109 19.70 -21.79 13.46
N SER A 110 19.92 -21.79 14.77
CA SER A 110 21.17 -21.34 15.37
C SER A 110 22.37 -22.19 14.99
N VAL A 111 22.18 -23.48 14.70
CA VAL A 111 23.27 -24.39 14.32
C VAL A 111 23.78 -24.04 12.93
N LEU A 112 22.83 -23.89 11.99
CA LEU A 112 23.14 -23.50 10.62
C LEU A 112 23.79 -22.11 10.56
N PHE A 113 23.28 -21.16 11.36
CA PHE A 113 23.85 -19.84 11.52
C PHE A 113 25.33 -19.89 11.95
N HIS A 114 25.61 -20.59 13.05
CA HIS A 114 26.99 -20.69 13.59
C HIS A 114 27.92 -21.42 12.62
N GLN A 115 27.44 -22.44 11.92
CA GLN A 115 28.25 -23.13 10.92
C GLN A 115 28.62 -22.16 9.79
N GLY A 116 27.64 -21.45 9.24
CA GLY A 116 27.86 -20.49 8.16
C GLY A 116 28.81 -19.36 8.57
N TYR A 117 28.55 -18.75 9.72
CA TYR A 117 29.40 -17.67 10.24
C TYR A 117 30.86 -18.12 10.46
N ASN A 118 31.08 -19.28 11.09
CA ASN A 118 32.41 -19.81 11.35
C ASN A 118 33.18 -20.12 10.05
N MET A 119 32.52 -20.56 9.00
CA MET A 119 33.14 -20.80 7.70
C MET A 119 33.62 -19.47 7.06
N MET A 120 32.81 -18.43 7.12
CA MET A 120 33.20 -17.10 6.64
C MET A 120 34.34 -16.50 7.48
N GLU A 121 34.28 -16.63 8.82
CA GLU A 121 35.33 -16.14 9.72
C GLU A 121 36.67 -16.88 9.50
N LYS A 122 36.60 -18.18 9.25
CA LYS A 122 37.79 -18.99 8.92
C LYS A 122 38.45 -18.47 7.63
N HIS A 123 37.65 -18.24 6.58
CA HIS A 123 38.16 -17.72 5.32
C HIS A 123 38.83 -16.36 5.51
N PHE A 124 38.17 -15.40 6.17
CA PHE A 124 38.77 -14.09 6.47
C PHE A 124 40.09 -14.22 7.25
N SER A 125 40.19 -15.21 8.17
CA SER A 125 41.40 -15.42 8.96
C SER A 125 42.56 -16.00 8.15
N THR A 126 42.29 -16.77 7.09
CA THR A 126 43.30 -17.45 6.27
C THR A 126 43.64 -16.67 4.99
N SER A 127 42.71 -15.90 4.45
CA SER A 127 42.83 -15.17 3.17
C SER A 127 42.24 -13.78 3.28
N PRO A 128 42.73 -12.91 4.18
CA PRO A 128 42.19 -11.56 4.36
C PRO A 128 42.41 -10.67 3.13
N GLU A 129 43.34 -11.03 2.24
CA GLU A 129 43.62 -10.39 0.96
C GLU A 129 42.57 -10.66 -0.12
N ASP A 130 41.70 -11.68 0.08
CA ASP A 130 40.49 -11.79 -0.76
C ASP A 130 39.58 -10.62 -0.47
N PHE A 131 39.60 -9.65 -1.39
CA PHE A 131 38.87 -8.40 -1.23
C PHE A 131 37.36 -8.63 -1.08
N TYR A 132 36.75 -9.39 -1.99
CA TYR A 132 35.30 -9.58 -2.01
C TYR A 132 34.78 -10.40 -0.82
N GLY A 133 35.45 -11.49 -0.47
CA GLY A 133 35.09 -12.30 0.67
C GLY A 133 35.20 -11.51 1.98
N SER A 134 36.32 -10.81 2.16
CA SER A 134 36.55 -10.00 3.37
C SER A 134 35.59 -8.80 3.45
N TYR A 135 35.29 -8.14 2.33
CA TYR A 135 34.32 -7.05 2.26
C TYR A 135 32.89 -7.55 2.62
N LEU A 136 32.47 -8.67 2.06
CA LEU A 136 31.18 -9.27 2.37
C LEU A 136 31.10 -9.68 3.86
N PHE A 137 32.17 -10.23 4.40
CA PHE A 137 32.22 -10.59 5.83
C PHE A 137 32.14 -9.35 6.74
N GLY A 138 32.76 -8.24 6.35
CA GLY A 138 32.62 -6.94 7.03
C GLY A 138 31.15 -6.48 7.08
N ASN A 139 30.47 -6.49 5.93
CA ASN A 139 29.06 -6.11 5.83
C ASN A 139 28.15 -7.04 6.63
N VAL A 140 28.41 -8.36 6.62
CA VAL A 140 27.67 -9.34 7.45
C VAL A 140 27.80 -8.99 8.93
N ASN A 141 29.01 -8.67 9.41
CA ASN A 141 29.22 -8.30 10.81
C ASN A 141 28.50 -6.97 11.18
N GLU A 142 28.43 -6.00 10.26
CA GLU A 142 27.65 -4.77 10.46
C GLU A 142 26.16 -5.08 10.59
N LYS A 143 25.59 -5.84 9.65
CA LYS A 143 24.16 -6.24 9.68
C LYS A 143 23.78 -7.03 10.93
N LEU A 144 24.68 -7.88 11.42
CA LEU A 144 24.48 -8.65 12.65
C LEU A 144 24.72 -7.82 13.93
N GLY A 145 25.08 -6.54 13.81
CA GLY A 145 25.39 -5.68 14.96
C GLY A 145 26.68 -6.04 15.69
N MET A 146 27.53 -6.88 15.09
CA MET A 146 28.83 -7.33 15.65
C MET A 146 29.92 -6.27 15.44
N ARG A 147 29.71 -5.05 15.97
CA ARG A 147 30.53 -3.85 15.73
C ARG A 147 32.01 -4.05 15.91
N LYS A 148 32.43 -4.79 16.95
CA LYS A 148 33.88 -5.05 17.22
C LYS A 148 34.51 -5.90 16.11
N LYS A 149 33.76 -6.89 15.61
CA LYS A 149 34.24 -7.75 14.51
C LYS A 149 34.26 -6.97 13.18
N ALA A 150 33.23 -6.20 12.88
CA ALA A 150 33.19 -5.34 11.72
C ALA A 150 34.39 -4.39 11.71
N LEU A 151 34.67 -3.72 12.83
CA LEU A 151 35.82 -2.84 12.98
C LEU A 151 37.15 -3.56 12.72
N GLN A 152 37.32 -4.78 13.20
CA GLN A 152 38.53 -5.59 12.95
C GLN A 152 38.68 -5.91 11.45
N VAL A 153 37.59 -6.27 10.77
CA VAL A 153 37.60 -6.58 9.34
C VAL A 153 37.97 -5.34 8.54
N TRP A 154 37.29 -4.21 8.80
CA TRP A 154 37.58 -2.96 8.11
C TRP A 154 38.99 -2.43 8.35
N ALA A 155 39.53 -2.61 9.56
CA ALA A 155 40.92 -2.24 9.87
C ALA A 155 41.95 -3.04 9.06
N VAL A 156 41.71 -4.37 8.90
CA VAL A 156 42.57 -5.22 8.09
C VAL A 156 42.45 -4.82 6.60
N LEU A 157 41.23 -4.66 6.10
CA LEU A 157 41.01 -4.26 4.71
C LEU A 157 41.61 -2.88 4.39
N ASP A 158 41.46 -1.89 5.30
CA ASP A 158 42.06 -0.57 5.11
C ASP A 158 43.60 -0.63 5.08
N SER A 159 44.20 -1.54 5.83
CA SER A 159 45.66 -1.73 5.79
C SER A 159 46.16 -2.40 4.51
N LEU A 160 45.36 -3.29 3.90
CA LEU A 160 45.71 -4.02 2.67
C LEU A 160 45.37 -3.22 1.41
N PHE A 161 44.31 -2.40 1.46
CA PHE A 161 43.76 -1.68 0.32
C PHE A 161 43.59 -0.19 0.59
N MET A 162 44.67 0.46 1.05
CA MET A 162 44.67 1.90 1.44
C MET A 162 44.25 2.86 0.32
N ASP A 163 44.39 2.44 -0.92
CA ASP A 163 44.00 3.18 -2.12
C ASP A 163 42.49 3.11 -2.41
N LYS A 164 41.77 2.22 -1.79
CA LYS A 164 40.33 2.07 -1.95
C LYS A 164 39.58 2.96 -0.95
N THR A 165 39.12 4.12 -1.44
CA THR A 165 38.35 5.11 -0.66
C THR A 165 37.15 4.47 0.07
N GLU A 166 36.40 3.60 -0.60
CA GLU A 166 35.23 2.93 -0.03
C GLU A 166 35.58 2.18 1.27
N ILE A 167 36.73 1.47 1.30
CA ILE A 167 37.19 0.76 2.49
C ILE A 167 37.56 1.73 3.61
N GLY A 168 38.29 2.78 3.26
CA GLY A 168 38.65 3.83 4.21
C GLY A 168 37.40 4.50 4.82
N MET A 169 36.38 4.76 4.01
CA MET A 169 35.10 5.32 4.49
C MET A 169 34.40 4.35 5.47
N LYS A 170 34.28 3.08 5.12
CA LYS A 170 33.72 2.04 6.00
C LYS A 170 34.51 1.90 7.31
N TYR A 171 35.84 1.94 7.24
CA TYR A 171 36.68 1.86 8.42
C TYR A 171 36.50 3.09 9.33
N ALA A 172 36.51 4.29 8.77
CA ALA A 172 36.29 5.52 9.53
C ALA A 172 34.90 5.54 10.20
N GLU A 173 33.86 5.13 9.47
CA GLU A 173 32.50 5.02 10.00
C GLU A 173 32.41 4.02 11.16
N SER A 174 33.01 2.84 11.00
CA SER A 174 33.05 1.81 12.05
C SER A 174 33.85 2.26 13.28
N LEU A 175 34.96 2.99 13.09
CA LEU A 175 35.71 3.63 14.17
C LEU A 175 34.84 4.64 14.93
N ALA A 176 34.14 5.51 14.22
CA ALA A 176 33.25 6.53 14.81
C ALA A 176 32.14 5.89 15.64
N GLN A 177 31.49 4.83 15.13
CA GLN A 177 30.42 4.11 15.81
C GLN A 177 30.85 3.40 17.10
N SER A 178 32.15 3.18 17.31
CA SER A 178 32.68 2.59 18.55
C SER A 178 32.50 3.49 19.77
N GLY A 179 32.36 4.81 19.56
CA GLY A 179 32.20 5.83 20.62
C GLY A 179 33.45 6.07 21.48
N ASP A 180 34.55 5.38 21.22
CA ASP A 180 35.81 5.57 21.93
C ASP A 180 36.58 6.78 21.39
N SER A 181 37.07 7.64 22.29
CA SER A 181 37.73 8.89 21.94
C SER A 181 38.97 8.70 21.04
N ALA A 182 39.75 7.64 21.26
CA ALA A 182 40.92 7.34 20.42
C ALA A 182 40.48 6.90 19.01
N ASN A 183 39.40 6.14 18.91
CA ASN A 183 38.85 5.71 17.63
C ASN A 183 38.19 6.87 16.87
N ILE A 184 37.55 7.80 17.56
CA ILE A 184 37.02 9.02 16.95
C ILE A 184 38.14 9.80 16.27
N LYS A 185 39.27 10.03 16.98
CA LYS A 185 40.43 10.70 16.39
C LYS A 185 40.96 9.96 15.15
N ARG A 186 41.10 8.62 15.26
CA ARG A 186 41.53 7.81 14.11
C ARG A 186 40.54 7.86 12.93
N ALA A 187 39.24 7.94 13.19
CA ALA A 187 38.24 8.11 12.15
C ALA A 187 38.48 9.41 11.36
N ILE A 188 38.68 10.51 12.08
CA ILE A 188 39.01 11.81 11.45
C ILE A 188 40.32 11.74 10.68
N ASP A 189 41.37 11.08 11.21
CA ASP A 189 42.64 10.90 10.50
C ASP A 189 42.45 10.09 9.19
N VAL A 190 41.61 9.09 9.18
CA VAL A 190 41.27 8.31 7.96
C VAL A 190 40.51 9.19 6.96
N TYR A 191 39.50 9.95 7.38
CA TYR A 191 38.80 10.90 6.50
C TYR A 191 39.75 11.95 5.93
N ASN A 192 40.67 12.49 6.73
CA ASN A 192 41.67 13.45 6.27
C ASN A 192 42.63 12.84 5.24
N ARG A 193 43.01 11.57 5.41
CA ARG A 193 43.80 10.83 4.42
C ARG A 193 43.05 10.73 3.08
N ILE A 194 41.78 10.36 3.12
CA ILE A 194 40.94 10.23 1.92
C ILE A 194 40.76 11.60 1.27
N GLU A 195 40.45 12.64 2.05
CA GLU A 195 40.28 14.01 1.55
C GLU A 195 41.54 14.54 0.86
N LYS A 196 42.70 14.18 1.38
CA LYS A 196 44.00 14.58 0.74
C LYS A 196 44.16 13.91 -0.65
N ALA A 197 43.59 12.71 -0.85
CA ALA A 197 43.70 11.99 -2.12
C ALA A 197 42.65 12.43 -3.13
N GLU A 198 41.40 12.65 -2.69
CA GLU A 198 40.27 12.90 -3.57
C GLU A 198 39.78 14.36 -3.60
N GLY A 199 40.26 15.19 -2.69
CA GLY A 199 39.73 16.53 -2.47
C GLY A 199 38.52 16.54 -1.53
N LYS A 200 38.22 17.77 -1.04
CA LYS A 200 37.06 17.97 -0.15
C LYS A 200 35.75 17.81 -0.94
N ASN A 201 34.84 16.98 -0.44
CA ASN A 201 33.53 16.76 -1.03
C ASN A 201 32.48 16.49 0.03
N MET A 202 31.20 16.47 -0.38
CA MET A 202 30.05 16.27 0.50
C MET A 202 30.13 14.97 1.32
N THR A 203 30.49 13.86 0.68
CA THR A 203 30.51 12.54 1.32
C THR A 203 31.51 12.46 2.47
N ILE A 204 32.73 12.96 2.24
CA ILE A 204 33.80 12.99 3.25
C ILE A 204 33.45 13.95 4.38
N SER A 205 32.98 15.16 4.04
CA SER A 205 32.60 16.15 5.05
C SER A 205 31.40 15.71 5.88
N THR A 206 30.42 15.03 5.29
CA THR A 206 29.30 14.42 6.02
C THR A 206 29.81 13.36 7.02
N GLY A 207 30.76 12.51 6.62
CA GLY A 207 31.38 11.53 7.49
C GLY A 207 32.08 12.15 8.69
N LYS A 208 32.90 13.22 8.46
CA LYS A 208 33.56 13.98 9.52
C LYS A 208 32.53 14.66 10.45
N ILE A 209 31.55 15.35 9.90
CA ILE A 209 30.49 16.04 10.65
C ILE A 209 29.72 15.03 11.53
N ARG A 210 29.27 13.88 10.98
CA ARG A 210 28.63 12.81 11.77
C ARG A 210 29.52 12.32 12.90
N THR A 211 30.82 12.17 12.65
CA THR A 211 31.81 11.77 13.67
C THR A 211 31.89 12.80 14.79
N HIS A 212 31.94 14.10 14.47
CA HIS A 212 31.93 15.18 15.45
C HIS A 212 30.61 15.30 16.21
N PHE A 213 29.46 14.97 15.59
CA PHE A 213 28.18 14.88 16.29
C PHE A 213 28.19 13.84 17.42
N ILE A 214 28.85 12.70 17.23
CA ILE A 214 28.93 11.63 18.26
C ILE A 214 29.58 12.18 19.54
N VAL A 215 30.60 13.02 19.41
CA VAL A 215 31.31 13.62 20.54
C VAL A 215 30.80 15.03 20.90
N ARG A 216 29.75 15.50 20.22
CA ARG A 216 29.13 16.82 20.42
C ARG A 216 30.09 18.01 20.24
N ASP A 217 31.07 17.87 19.34
CA ASP A 217 32.03 18.93 19.02
C ASP A 217 31.44 19.89 17.97
N THR A 218 30.58 20.81 18.44
CA THR A 218 29.94 21.81 17.57
C THR A 218 30.93 22.69 16.84
N ALA A 219 32.05 23.02 17.47
CA ALA A 219 33.08 23.89 16.85
C ALA A 219 33.72 23.20 15.64
N ALA A 220 34.07 21.91 15.77
CA ALA A 220 34.63 21.15 14.66
C ALA A 220 33.62 20.95 13.53
N ILE A 221 32.32 20.73 13.85
CA ILE A 221 31.23 20.63 12.85
C ILE A 221 31.16 21.91 12.02
N ILE A 222 31.12 23.09 12.67
CA ILE A 222 31.02 24.36 11.97
C ILE A 222 32.27 24.65 11.16
N THR A 223 33.46 24.29 11.67
CA THR A 223 34.71 24.45 10.93
C THR A 223 34.71 23.61 9.64
N GLU A 224 34.36 22.31 9.74
CA GLU A 224 34.30 21.41 8.58
C GLU A 224 33.26 21.88 7.56
N LEU A 225 32.11 22.37 8.04
CA LEU A 225 31.06 22.92 7.19
C LEU A 225 31.53 24.15 6.41
N HIS A 226 32.23 25.06 7.07
CA HIS A 226 32.78 26.25 6.39
C HIS A 226 33.87 25.89 5.37
N GLU A 227 34.73 24.94 5.68
CA GLU A 227 35.73 24.44 4.73
C GLU A 227 35.08 23.79 3.50
N LEU A 228 33.98 23.02 3.70
CA LEU A 228 33.20 22.45 2.61
C LEU A 228 32.59 23.54 1.72
N LEU A 229 31.98 24.56 2.31
CA LEU A 229 31.43 25.71 1.58
C LEU A 229 32.50 26.49 0.82
N GLN A 230 33.71 26.61 1.39
CA GLN A 230 34.86 27.28 0.71
C GLN A 230 35.38 26.45 -0.47
N SER A 231 35.27 25.12 -0.44
CA SER A 231 35.71 24.26 -1.54
C SER A 231 34.86 24.42 -2.79
N SER A 232 33.58 24.76 -2.65
CA SER A 232 32.63 25.02 -3.74
C SER A 232 31.59 26.09 -3.35
N PRO A 233 31.95 27.38 -3.39
CA PRO A 233 31.11 28.47 -2.89
C PRO A 233 29.81 28.69 -3.66
N THR A 234 29.71 28.13 -4.87
CA THR A 234 28.54 28.23 -5.76
C THR A 234 27.67 26.96 -5.80
N SER A 235 27.98 25.97 -4.96
CA SER A 235 27.17 24.77 -4.87
C SER A 235 25.88 25.06 -4.09
N ALA A 236 24.71 24.94 -4.75
CA ALA A 236 23.42 25.03 -4.10
C ALA A 236 23.25 23.90 -3.07
N GLU A 237 23.68 22.67 -3.40
CA GLU A 237 23.63 21.50 -2.53
C GLU A 237 24.41 21.71 -1.21
N TYR A 238 25.63 22.29 -1.27
CA TYR A 238 26.40 22.55 -0.07
C TYR A 238 25.75 23.64 0.80
N ASN A 239 25.07 24.60 0.18
CA ASN A 239 24.29 25.60 0.92
C ASN A 239 23.01 24.98 1.55
N VAL A 240 22.31 24.06 0.88
CA VAL A 240 21.23 23.29 1.50
C VAL A 240 21.73 22.54 2.72
N PHE A 241 22.82 21.79 2.58
CA PHE A 241 23.42 21.05 3.69
C PHE A 241 23.82 21.96 4.87
N ALA A 242 24.36 23.15 4.57
CA ALA A 242 24.64 24.13 5.61
C ALA A 242 23.36 24.59 6.32
N GLY A 243 22.31 24.87 5.60
CA GLY A 243 21.00 25.20 6.15
C GLY A 243 20.49 24.12 7.11
N ASP A 244 20.61 22.84 6.72
CA ASP A 244 20.21 21.69 7.54
C ASP A 244 21.02 21.61 8.83
N ILE A 245 22.34 21.76 8.77
CA ILE A 245 23.21 21.75 9.97
C ILE A 245 22.86 22.91 10.91
N TYR A 246 22.65 24.12 10.41
CA TYR A 246 22.24 25.25 11.25
C TYR A 246 20.84 25.10 11.81
N SER A 247 19.92 24.48 11.08
CA SER A 247 18.58 24.12 11.56
C SER A 247 18.64 23.14 12.73
N LEU A 248 19.47 22.08 12.63
CA LEU A 248 19.73 21.13 13.72
C LEU A 248 20.26 21.81 14.99
N PHE A 249 21.00 22.91 14.85
CA PHE A 249 21.48 23.70 15.97
C PHE A 249 20.48 24.80 16.43
N ALA A 250 19.28 24.80 15.88
CA ALA A 250 18.25 25.81 16.12
C ALA A 250 18.70 27.27 15.84
N GLN A 251 19.70 27.43 14.94
CA GLN A 251 20.20 28.75 14.49
C GLN A 251 19.41 29.20 13.26
N ARG A 252 18.18 29.64 13.49
CA ARG A 252 17.16 29.92 12.47
C ARG A 252 17.62 30.90 11.39
N ASP A 253 18.23 32.00 11.79
CA ASP A 253 18.67 33.05 10.85
C ASP A 253 19.77 32.54 9.92
N SER A 254 20.70 31.76 10.46
CA SER A 254 21.77 31.13 9.66
C SER A 254 21.21 30.07 8.72
N ALA A 255 20.29 29.21 9.20
CA ALA A 255 19.65 28.21 8.38
C ALA A 255 18.92 28.86 7.19
N LEU A 256 18.07 29.85 7.46
CA LEU A 256 17.35 30.58 6.42
C LEU A 256 18.27 31.30 5.43
N TYR A 257 19.37 31.89 5.92
CA TYR A 257 20.38 32.51 5.05
C TYR A 257 20.93 31.51 4.02
N TYR A 258 21.31 30.31 4.46
CA TYR A 258 21.87 29.31 3.56
C TYR A 258 20.85 28.70 2.63
N TYR A 259 19.60 28.46 3.08
CA TYR A 259 18.52 28.01 2.21
C TYR A 259 18.17 29.04 1.13
N ASN A 260 18.10 30.33 1.48
CA ASN A 260 17.91 31.40 0.50
C ASN A 260 19.03 31.43 -0.51
N ARG A 261 20.28 31.34 -0.03
CA ARG A 261 21.45 31.33 -0.90
C ARG A 261 21.45 30.12 -1.85
N ALA A 262 21.00 28.95 -1.40
CA ALA A 262 20.86 27.76 -2.26
C ALA A 262 19.87 28.01 -3.41
N CYS A 263 18.70 28.57 -3.12
CA CYS A 263 17.71 28.93 -4.15
C CYS A 263 18.21 30.07 -5.09
N ASP A 264 19.00 31.02 -4.59
CA ASP A 264 19.58 32.09 -5.40
C ASP A 264 20.69 31.57 -6.34
N LEU A 265 21.47 30.57 -5.90
CA LEU A 265 22.51 29.94 -6.69
C LEU A 265 21.97 29.02 -7.79
N ASP A 266 20.92 28.32 -7.48
CA ASP A 266 20.21 27.42 -8.43
C ASP A 266 18.71 27.53 -8.25
N SER A 267 18.07 28.36 -9.05
CA SER A 267 16.62 28.57 -9.05
C SER A 267 15.81 27.37 -9.61
N THR A 268 16.50 26.33 -10.11
CA THR A 268 15.88 25.08 -10.59
C THR A 268 16.08 23.92 -9.61
N SER A 269 16.76 24.16 -8.49
CA SER A 269 16.99 23.13 -7.47
C SER A 269 15.73 22.83 -6.67
N GLY A 270 15.04 21.75 -7.04
CA GLY A 270 13.87 21.26 -6.29
C GLY A 270 14.18 20.97 -4.82
N LEU A 271 15.37 20.42 -4.54
CA LEU A 271 15.82 20.15 -3.18
C LEU A 271 15.91 21.42 -2.34
N ALA A 272 16.42 22.53 -2.91
CA ALA A 272 16.55 23.79 -2.18
C ALA A 272 15.18 24.36 -1.76
N TYR A 273 14.20 24.33 -2.65
CA TYR A 273 12.82 24.74 -2.32
C TYR A 273 12.15 23.78 -1.33
N TYR A 274 12.35 22.47 -1.50
CA TYR A 274 11.81 21.45 -0.62
C TYR A 274 12.30 21.59 0.82
N THR A 275 13.60 21.75 1.02
CA THR A 275 14.18 21.91 2.37
C THR A 275 13.77 23.24 3.00
N ARG A 276 13.71 24.33 2.23
CA ARG A 276 13.21 25.62 2.71
C ARG A 276 11.72 25.58 3.06
N ALA A 277 10.90 24.83 2.31
CA ALA A 277 9.50 24.59 2.64
C ALA A 277 9.39 23.89 4.01
N ASN A 278 10.13 22.80 4.22
CA ASN A 278 10.13 22.09 5.50
C ASN A 278 10.58 22.99 6.65
N PHE A 279 11.59 23.81 6.43
CA PHE A 279 12.02 24.80 7.42
C PHE A 279 10.89 25.74 7.81
N TYR A 280 10.16 26.34 6.86
CA TYR A 280 9.03 27.23 7.16
C TYR A 280 7.89 26.49 7.88
N LYS A 281 7.62 25.23 7.51
CA LYS A 281 6.65 24.38 8.20
C LYS A 281 7.00 24.20 9.67
N GLU A 282 8.26 23.90 9.99
CA GLU A 282 8.76 23.76 11.37
C GLU A 282 8.68 25.06 12.17
N GLN A 283 8.84 26.20 11.49
CA GLN A 283 8.71 27.51 12.13
C GLN A 283 7.23 27.95 12.31
N GLY A 284 6.26 27.23 11.74
CA GLY A 284 4.83 27.60 11.77
C GLY A 284 4.49 28.75 10.81
N ASP A 285 5.38 29.13 9.89
CA ASP A 285 5.09 30.12 8.85
C ASP A 285 4.35 29.47 7.68
N SER A 286 3.01 29.39 7.82
CA SER A 286 2.16 28.75 6.84
C SER A 286 2.16 29.46 5.48
N VAL A 287 2.33 30.78 5.44
CA VAL A 287 2.32 31.56 4.19
C VAL A 287 3.58 31.30 3.37
N ALA A 288 4.75 31.33 4.03
CA ALA A 288 6.01 31.04 3.38
C ALA A 288 6.09 29.56 2.96
N TYR A 289 5.67 28.63 3.85
CA TYR A 289 5.58 27.20 3.54
C TYR A 289 4.79 26.93 2.27
N ASP A 290 3.63 27.47 2.17
CA ASP A 290 2.69 27.39 1.10
C ASP A 290 3.29 27.82 -0.26
N LYS A 291 3.98 28.96 -0.28
CA LYS A 291 4.70 29.45 -1.46
C LYS A 291 5.81 28.49 -1.88
N GLU A 292 6.58 27.99 -0.92
CA GLU A 292 7.72 27.12 -1.19
C GLU A 292 7.31 25.72 -1.66
N VAL A 293 6.20 25.16 -1.13
CA VAL A 293 5.62 23.91 -1.63
C VAL A 293 5.36 24.00 -3.13
N PHE A 294 4.70 25.07 -3.56
CA PHE A 294 4.40 25.29 -4.98
C PHE A 294 5.68 25.42 -5.84
N GLN A 295 6.70 26.11 -5.32
CA GLN A 295 7.98 26.22 -6.02
C GLN A 295 8.70 24.87 -6.09
N ALA A 296 8.72 24.09 -5.02
CA ALA A 296 9.37 22.79 -4.99
C ALA A 296 8.73 21.80 -5.98
N LEU A 297 7.39 21.71 -5.99
CA LEU A 297 6.67 20.80 -6.87
C LEU A 297 6.83 21.14 -8.37
N LYS A 298 7.05 22.41 -8.72
CA LYS A 298 7.32 22.83 -10.09
C LYS A 298 8.70 22.39 -10.62
N GLN A 299 9.66 22.10 -9.74
CA GLN A 299 11.00 21.76 -10.19
C GLN A 299 11.09 20.30 -10.66
N GLU A 300 11.49 20.08 -11.89
CA GLU A 300 11.72 18.73 -12.44
C GLU A 300 12.85 18.00 -11.72
N SER A 301 13.81 18.74 -11.16
CA SER A 301 14.96 18.20 -10.43
C SER A 301 14.61 17.58 -9.07
N LEU A 302 13.42 17.83 -8.51
CA LEU A 302 12.95 17.16 -7.30
C LEU A 302 12.44 15.78 -7.67
N ASP A 303 12.93 14.74 -6.99
CA ASP A 303 12.49 13.38 -7.22
C ASP A 303 11.00 13.20 -6.88
N LEU A 304 10.38 12.22 -7.54
CA LEU A 304 8.94 11.99 -7.42
C LEU A 304 8.52 11.62 -6.00
N GLU A 305 9.32 10.82 -5.29
CA GLU A 305 9.01 10.39 -3.91
C GLU A 305 8.95 11.61 -2.97
N ALA A 306 9.91 12.55 -3.11
CA ALA A 306 9.89 13.79 -2.35
C ALA A 306 8.69 14.68 -2.72
N LYS A 307 8.32 14.76 -4.02
CA LYS A 307 7.12 15.49 -4.48
C LYS A 307 5.84 14.91 -3.87
N LEU A 308 5.66 13.59 -3.92
CA LEU A 308 4.48 12.91 -3.36
C LEU A 308 4.42 13.07 -1.83
N SER A 309 5.55 12.94 -1.14
CA SER A 309 5.65 13.16 0.30
C SER A 309 5.27 14.60 0.68
N LEU A 310 5.80 15.58 -0.05
CA LEU A 310 5.50 16.99 0.18
C LEU A 310 4.02 17.29 -0.03
N LEU A 311 3.45 16.83 -1.14
CA LEU A 311 2.04 17.04 -1.47
C LEU A 311 1.12 16.35 -0.47
N THR A 312 1.40 15.10 -0.10
CA THR A 312 0.61 14.36 0.91
C THR A 312 0.59 15.10 2.25
N ASN A 313 1.76 15.59 2.70
CA ASN A 313 1.85 16.34 3.94
C ASN A 313 1.12 17.70 3.86
N TYR A 314 1.14 18.32 2.70
CA TYR A 314 0.44 19.59 2.44
C TYR A 314 -1.07 19.39 2.47
N ILE A 315 -1.60 18.41 1.75
CA ILE A 315 -3.02 18.09 1.69
C ILE A 315 -3.57 17.76 3.08
N ARG A 316 -2.85 16.94 3.86
CA ARG A 316 -3.29 16.54 5.21
C ARG A 316 -3.62 17.72 6.12
N GLY A 317 -2.96 18.85 5.93
CA GLY A 317 -3.22 20.06 6.72
C GLY A 317 -4.37 20.94 6.21
N LEU A 318 -4.87 20.68 5.00
CA LEU A 318 -5.76 21.64 4.30
C LEU A 318 -7.04 21.01 3.73
N TYR A 319 -7.17 19.67 3.69
CA TYR A 319 -8.28 19.01 2.98
C TYR A 319 -9.66 19.32 3.58
N GLU A 320 -9.71 19.68 4.87
CA GLU A 320 -10.96 20.04 5.56
C GLU A 320 -11.44 21.47 5.26
N ASP A 321 -10.59 22.33 4.66
CA ASP A 321 -10.97 23.70 4.28
C ASP A 321 -11.35 23.77 2.79
N PRO A 322 -12.65 23.88 2.43
CA PRO A 322 -13.08 23.92 1.04
C PRO A 322 -12.46 25.05 0.21
N ARG A 323 -12.01 26.13 0.85
CA ARG A 323 -11.36 27.27 0.17
C ARG A 323 -10.00 26.91 -0.41
N GLN A 324 -9.38 25.83 0.08
CA GLN A 324 -8.08 25.36 -0.40
C GLN A 324 -8.19 24.36 -1.56
N GLN A 325 -9.37 23.86 -1.86
CA GLN A 325 -9.57 22.87 -2.92
C GLN A 325 -9.01 23.30 -4.29
N PRO A 326 -9.28 24.52 -4.80
CA PRO A 326 -8.73 24.92 -6.11
C PRO A 326 -7.20 24.89 -6.13
N ARG A 327 -6.58 25.27 -5.03
CA ARG A 327 -5.12 25.29 -4.90
C ARG A 327 -4.51 23.89 -4.87
N ILE A 328 -5.14 22.95 -4.15
CA ILE A 328 -4.70 21.55 -4.13
C ILE A 328 -4.83 20.96 -5.54
N GLN A 329 -5.92 21.26 -6.24
CA GLN A 329 -6.12 20.84 -7.64
C GLN A 329 -5.04 21.39 -8.57
N ASP A 330 -4.65 22.68 -8.41
CA ASP A 330 -3.54 23.28 -9.16
C ASP A 330 -2.22 22.56 -8.92
N LEU A 331 -1.95 22.11 -7.69
CA LEU A 331 -0.73 21.35 -7.38
C LEU A 331 -0.73 19.97 -8.04
N PHE A 332 -1.87 19.27 -8.07
CA PHE A 332 -2.00 18.02 -8.83
C PHE A 332 -1.81 18.27 -10.33
N ALA A 333 -2.40 19.35 -10.88
CA ALA A 333 -2.24 19.70 -12.29
C ALA A 333 -0.76 19.89 -12.66
N VAL A 334 0.03 20.57 -11.81
CA VAL A 334 1.48 20.74 -12.00
C VAL A 334 2.21 19.40 -12.03
N LEU A 335 1.84 18.46 -11.15
CA LEU A 335 2.48 17.14 -11.12
C LEU A 335 2.08 16.29 -12.32
N LEU A 336 0.82 16.31 -12.71
CA LEU A 336 0.31 15.57 -13.87
C LEU A 336 0.85 16.11 -15.19
N GLU A 337 1.15 17.43 -15.30
CA GLU A 337 1.84 18.00 -16.45
C GLU A 337 3.26 17.44 -16.60
N GLN A 338 3.99 17.24 -15.48
CA GLN A 338 5.34 16.70 -15.48
C GLN A 338 5.38 15.17 -15.60
N HIS A 339 4.40 14.49 -15.03
CA HIS A 339 4.33 13.04 -14.89
C HIS A 339 2.95 12.48 -15.24
N PRO A 340 2.49 12.62 -16.51
CA PRO A 340 1.08 12.35 -16.89
C PRO A 340 0.67 10.86 -16.81
N HIS A 341 1.64 9.95 -16.70
CA HIS A 341 1.36 8.50 -16.64
C HIS A 341 1.80 7.88 -15.30
N GLU A 342 2.08 8.71 -14.30
CA GLU A 342 2.56 8.23 -13.01
C GLU A 342 1.39 7.80 -12.12
N LYS A 343 1.30 6.48 -11.93
CA LYS A 343 0.21 5.85 -11.18
C LYS A 343 0.04 6.43 -9.77
N ASP A 344 1.14 6.67 -9.05
CA ASP A 344 1.08 7.09 -7.65
C ASP A 344 0.49 8.50 -7.51
N ILE A 345 0.64 9.36 -8.53
CA ILE A 345 0.00 10.68 -8.56
C ILE A 345 -1.50 10.53 -8.77
N HIS A 346 -1.94 9.69 -9.71
CA HIS A 346 -3.35 9.44 -9.97
C HIS A 346 -4.04 8.79 -8.76
N ASP A 347 -3.40 7.80 -8.11
CA ASP A 347 -3.92 7.13 -6.91
C ASP A 347 -4.05 8.12 -5.73
N LEU A 348 -3.07 9.02 -5.54
CA LEU A 348 -3.13 10.07 -4.52
C LEU A 348 -4.24 11.09 -4.83
N TYR A 349 -4.36 11.50 -6.08
CA TYR A 349 -5.39 12.46 -6.50
C TYR A 349 -6.80 11.86 -6.39
N CYS A 350 -6.99 10.63 -6.83
CA CYS A 350 -8.23 9.88 -6.64
C CYS A 350 -8.62 9.86 -5.15
N SER A 351 -7.68 9.50 -4.27
CA SER A 351 -7.93 9.46 -2.81
C SER A 351 -8.34 10.82 -2.25
N TYR A 352 -7.72 11.91 -2.71
CA TYR A 352 -8.09 13.27 -2.34
C TYR A 352 -9.51 13.63 -2.81
N LEU A 353 -9.85 13.31 -4.07
CA LEU A 353 -11.16 13.61 -4.66
C LEU A 353 -12.29 12.84 -3.96
N VAL A 354 -12.02 11.57 -3.57
CA VAL A 354 -12.95 10.80 -2.72
C VAL A 354 -13.18 11.49 -1.38
N ALA A 355 -12.12 11.98 -0.74
CA ALA A 355 -12.23 12.65 0.55
C ALA A 355 -13.09 13.94 0.51
N ILE A 356 -13.07 14.66 -0.61
CA ILE A 356 -13.92 15.84 -0.83
C ILE A 356 -15.26 15.52 -1.52
N LYS A 357 -15.57 14.23 -1.70
CA LYS A 357 -16.80 13.71 -2.33
C LYS A 357 -16.95 14.06 -3.81
N ASP A 358 -15.88 14.39 -4.51
CA ASP A 358 -15.86 14.50 -5.97
C ASP A 358 -15.62 13.12 -6.59
N TYR A 359 -16.68 12.30 -6.59
CA TYR A 359 -16.58 10.90 -7.03
C TYR A 359 -16.35 10.76 -8.53
N ILE A 360 -16.87 11.70 -9.35
CA ILE A 360 -16.65 11.67 -10.79
C ILE A 360 -15.18 11.96 -11.11
N GLY A 361 -14.63 13.04 -10.55
CA GLY A 361 -13.21 13.33 -10.72
C GLY A 361 -12.32 12.20 -10.19
N ALA A 362 -12.70 11.57 -9.07
CA ALA A 362 -11.98 10.40 -8.54
C ALA A 362 -12.00 9.21 -9.51
N ALA A 363 -13.16 8.92 -10.12
CA ALA A 363 -13.32 7.86 -11.10
C ALA A 363 -12.47 8.10 -12.36
N GLU A 364 -12.40 9.36 -12.83
CA GLU A 364 -11.54 9.75 -13.96
C GLU A 364 -10.06 9.48 -13.63
N GLN A 365 -9.60 9.86 -12.43
CA GLN A 365 -8.21 9.57 -12.03
C GLN A 365 -7.94 8.07 -11.90
N ALA A 366 -8.86 7.31 -11.34
CA ALA A 366 -8.76 5.85 -11.28
C ALA A 366 -8.72 5.22 -12.69
N GLY A 367 -9.46 5.78 -13.65
CA GLY A 367 -9.50 5.35 -15.04
C GLY A 367 -8.13 5.41 -15.72
N TYR A 368 -7.35 6.47 -15.50
CA TYR A 368 -5.99 6.58 -16.06
C TYR A 368 -5.04 5.46 -15.64
N VAL A 369 -5.33 4.79 -14.54
CA VAL A 369 -4.48 3.70 -14.01
C VAL A 369 -4.90 2.33 -14.54
N LEU A 370 -6.12 2.18 -15.07
CA LEU A 370 -6.62 0.90 -15.60
C LEU A 370 -5.78 0.39 -16.76
N ASP A 371 -5.35 1.28 -17.66
CA ASP A 371 -4.52 0.92 -18.82
C ASP A 371 -3.16 0.31 -18.42
N SER A 372 -2.66 0.67 -17.25
CA SER A 372 -1.36 0.17 -16.78
C SER A 372 -1.42 -1.25 -16.19
N ASP A 373 -2.59 -1.67 -15.69
CA ASP A 373 -2.82 -3.01 -15.13
C ASP A 373 -4.27 -3.47 -15.37
N PRO A 374 -4.64 -3.78 -16.61
CA PRO A 374 -6.02 -4.18 -16.95
C PRO A 374 -6.40 -5.56 -16.41
N SER A 375 -5.44 -6.32 -15.89
CA SER A 375 -5.70 -7.61 -15.26
C SER A 375 -6.22 -7.50 -13.81
N ASN A 376 -6.18 -6.32 -13.22
CA ASN A 376 -6.61 -6.09 -11.85
C ASN A 376 -8.12 -5.80 -11.77
N GLU A 377 -8.91 -6.83 -11.52
CA GLU A 377 -10.37 -6.74 -11.42
C GLU A 377 -10.85 -5.76 -10.33
N ASP A 378 -10.14 -5.68 -9.20
CA ASP A 378 -10.52 -4.79 -8.10
C ASP A 378 -10.46 -3.32 -8.49
N ARG A 379 -9.52 -2.93 -9.36
CA ARG A 379 -9.43 -1.56 -9.88
C ARG A 379 -10.62 -1.21 -10.77
N TRP A 380 -11.00 -2.13 -11.67
CA TRP A 380 -12.19 -1.95 -12.50
C TRP A 380 -13.44 -1.73 -11.64
N ARG A 381 -13.66 -2.59 -10.65
CA ARG A 381 -14.81 -2.49 -9.74
C ARG A 381 -14.79 -1.20 -8.92
N ALA A 382 -13.63 -0.78 -8.42
CA ALA A 382 -13.47 0.47 -7.69
C ALA A 382 -13.83 1.68 -8.58
N THR A 383 -13.35 1.72 -9.83
CA THR A 383 -13.67 2.79 -10.79
C THR A 383 -15.16 2.84 -11.11
N MET A 384 -15.79 1.68 -11.37
CA MET A 384 -17.24 1.58 -11.57
C MET A 384 -18.02 2.09 -10.36
N SER A 385 -17.59 1.72 -9.15
CA SER A 385 -18.21 2.15 -7.90
C SER A 385 -18.14 3.67 -7.70
N LEU A 386 -17.02 4.28 -8.05
CA LEU A 386 -16.86 5.74 -7.99
C LEU A 386 -17.81 6.47 -8.94
N TYR A 387 -17.93 6.01 -10.20
CA TYR A 387 -18.91 6.58 -11.13
C TYR A 387 -20.35 6.42 -10.60
N ALA A 388 -20.69 5.25 -10.06
CA ALA A 388 -22.00 5.00 -9.48
C ALA A 388 -22.28 5.91 -8.26
N GLN A 389 -21.30 6.11 -7.37
CA GLN A 389 -21.40 7.05 -6.24
C GLN A 389 -21.59 8.50 -6.70
N GLY A 390 -21.02 8.86 -7.85
CA GLY A 390 -21.24 10.14 -8.52
C GLY A 390 -22.54 10.21 -9.32
N ASN A 391 -23.39 9.20 -9.28
CA ASN A 391 -24.63 9.06 -10.06
C ASN A 391 -24.44 9.00 -11.58
N ASP A 392 -23.22 8.78 -12.07
CA ASP A 392 -22.96 8.52 -13.49
C ASP A 392 -23.01 7.01 -13.79
N PHE A 393 -24.22 6.46 -13.69
CA PHE A 393 -24.47 5.03 -13.92
C PHE A 393 -24.15 4.60 -15.37
N ALA A 394 -24.27 5.53 -16.33
CA ALA A 394 -23.96 5.24 -17.73
C ALA A 394 -22.45 5.00 -17.91
N LYS A 395 -21.63 5.85 -17.30
CA LYS A 395 -20.17 5.70 -17.34
C LYS A 395 -19.70 4.48 -16.54
N ALA A 396 -20.34 4.20 -15.39
CA ALA A 396 -20.08 2.98 -14.62
C ALA A 396 -20.31 1.71 -15.46
N VAL A 397 -21.38 1.68 -16.26
CA VAL A 397 -21.65 0.57 -17.20
C VAL A 397 -20.61 0.51 -18.31
N GLU A 398 -20.26 1.63 -18.95
CA GLU A 398 -19.23 1.67 -20.01
C GLU A 398 -17.91 1.08 -19.55
N VAL A 399 -17.42 1.50 -18.38
CA VAL A 399 -16.20 0.98 -17.75
C VAL A 399 -16.34 -0.52 -17.43
N GLY A 400 -17.51 -0.96 -16.95
CA GLY A 400 -17.77 -2.36 -16.67
C GLY A 400 -17.76 -3.25 -17.92
N GLU A 401 -18.39 -2.77 -19.02
CA GLU A 401 -18.37 -3.50 -20.29
C GLU A 401 -16.96 -3.59 -20.88
N GLU A 402 -16.14 -2.54 -20.70
CA GLU A 402 -14.73 -2.59 -21.06
C GLU A 402 -13.95 -3.60 -20.21
N ALA A 403 -14.19 -3.65 -18.90
CA ALA A 403 -13.58 -4.61 -17.97
C ALA A 403 -13.86 -6.06 -18.39
N LEU A 404 -15.03 -6.36 -18.97
CA LEU A 404 -15.37 -7.71 -19.45
C LEU A 404 -14.49 -8.18 -20.62
N ASN A 405 -13.78 -7.29 -21.34
CA ASN A 405 -12.78 -7.70 -22.35
C ASN A 405 -11.59 -8.43 -21.67
N TYR A 406 -11.28 -8.08 -20.44
CA TYR A 406 -10.19 -8.66 -19.65
C TYR A 406 -10.69 -9.75 -18.68
N HIS A 407 -11.93 -9.59 -18.18
CA HIS A 407 -12.57 -10.46 -17.19
C HIS A 407 -13.92 -11.01 -17.65
N PRO A 408 -14.01 -11.76 -18.77
CA PRO A 408 -15.27 -12.06 -19.46
C PRO A 408 -16.27 -12.92 -18.64
N LYS A 409 -15.81 -13.54 -17.56
CA LYS A 409 -16.65 -14.38 -16.68
C LYS A 409 -16.70 -13.84 -15.24
N SER A 410 -16.29 -12.61 -15.01
CA SER A 410 -16.36 -12.03 -13.66
C SER A 410 -17.82 -11.89 -13.23
N VAL A 411 -18.17 -12.57 -12.15
CA VAL A 411 -19.48 -12.48 -11.53
C VAL A 411 -19.71 -11.08 -10.95
N LEU A 412 -18.70 -10.55 -10.27
CA LEU A 412 -18.80 -9.25 -9.60
C LEU A 412 -18.95 -8.11 -10.60
N ILE A 413 -18.19 -8.10 -11.69
CA ILE A 413 -18.34 -7.07 -12.73
C ILE A 413 -19.73 -7.14 -13.35
N ASN A 414 -20.24 -8.34 -13.70
CA ASN A 414 -21.60 -8.48 -14.24
C ASN A 414 -22.68 -8.02 -13.24
N LEU A 415 -22.52 -8.30 -11.95
CA LEU A 415 -23.41 -7.77 -10.90
C LEU A 415 -23.40 -6.24 -10.85
N PHE A 416 -22.21 -5.62 -10.87
CA PHE A 416 -22.08 -4.15 -10.89
C PHE A 416 -22.75 -3.54 -12.12
N ILE A 417 -22.51 -4.10 -13.31
CA ILE A 417 -23.14 -3.66 -14.55
C ILE A 417 -24.67 -3.74 -14.44
N ALA A 418 -25.17 -4.88 -13.96
CA ALA A 418 -26.60 -5.10 -13.82
C ALA A 418 -27.25 -4.12 -12.85
N THR A 419 -26.63 -3.86 -11.71
CA THR A 419 -27.12 -2.87 -10.74
C THR A 419 -27.20 -1.49 -11.35
N ASN A 420 -26.17 -1.08 -12.11
CA ASN A 420 -26.16 0.23 -12.78
C ASN A 420 -27.19 0.28 -13.93
N TYR A 421 -27.43 -0.80 -14.68
CA TYR A 421 -28.51 -0.86 -15.66
C TYR A 421 -29.89 -0.74 -15.00
N ASN A 422 -30.09 -1.27 -13.79
CA ASN A 422 -31.34 -1.06 -13.04
C ASN A 422 -31.55 0.43 -12.71
N GLN A 423 -30.50 1.16 -12.30
CA GLN A 423 -30.59 2.60 -12.08
C GLN A 423 -30.93 3.39 -13.36
N LEU A 424 -30.49 2.88 -14.52
CA LEU A 424 -30.81 3.45 -15.83
C LEU A 424 -32.17 2.98 -16.38
N ALA A 425 -32.94 2.21 -15.61
CA ALA A 425 -34.19 1.58 -16.03
C ALA A 425 -34.07 0.68 -17.29
N GLN A 426 -32.86 0.13 -17.55
CA GLN A 426 -32.58 -0.76 -18.67
C GLN A 426 -32.62 -2.24 -18.20
N TYR A 427 -33.76 -2.65 -17.70
CA TYR A 427 -33.95 -3.92 -16.98
C TYR A 427 -33.64 -5.18 -17.79
N ASP A 428 -33.93 -5.17 -19.11
CA ASP A 428 -33.61 -6.32 -19.97
C ASP A 428 -32.10 -6.57 -20.04
N LYS A 429 -31.30 -5.50 -20.08
CA LYS A 429 -29.84 -5.60 -20.06
C LYS A 429 -29.34 -6.03 -18.69
N SER A 430 -29.92 -5.49 -17.61
CA SER A 430 -29.62 -5.95 -16.24
C SER A 430 -29.81 -7.45 -16.12
N LEU A 431 -30.98 -7.99 -16.51
CA LEU A 431 -31.26 -9.44 -16.48
C LEU A 431 -30.28 -10.24 -17.34
N ALA A 432 -29.84 -9.71 -18.49
CA ALA A 432 -28.86 -10.39 -19.31
C ALA A 432 -27.52 -10.58 -18.57
N HIS A 433 -27.00 -9.53 -17.92
CA HIS A 433 -25.77 -9.61 -17.12
C HIS A 433 -25.93 -10.46 -15.88
N LEU A 434 -27.07 -10.39 -15.18
CA LEU A 434 -27.37 -11.24 -14.03
C LEU A 434 -27.42 -12.72 -14.39
N ASN A 435 -27.94 -13.08 -15.56
CA ASN A 435 -27.94 -14.47 -16.02
C ASN A 435 -26.51 -14.94 -16.34
N VAL A 436 -25.65 -14.08 -16.94
CA VAL A 436 -24.23 -14.41 -17.14
C VAL A 436 -23.54 -14.62 -15.78
N ALA A 437 -23.81 -13.74 -14.81
CA ALA A 437 -23.28 -13.88 -13.45
C ALA A 437 -23.75 -15.20 -12.81
N LEU A 438 -25.03 -15.54 -12.92
CA LEU A 438 -25.61 -16.76 -12.36
C LEU A 438 -24.98 -18.04 -12.95
N GLU A 439 -24.73 -18.03 -14.27
CA GLU A 439 -24.08 -19.17 -14.95
C GLU A 439 -22.60 -19.30 -14.58
N ALA A 440 -21.93 -18.17 -14.32
CA ALA A 440 -20.50 -18.13 -13.99
C ALA A 440 -20.22 -18.41 -12.51
N THR A 441 -21.21 -18.22 -11.62
CA THR A 441 -21.01 -18.39 -10.17
C THR A 441 -20.91 -19.87 -9.81
N ASP A 442 -19.87 -20.22 -9.03
CA ASP A 442 -19.79 -21.56 -8.43
C ASP A 442 -20.90 -21.70 -7.37
N LYS A 443 -21.74 -22.75 -7.51
CA LYS A 443 -22.78 -23.04 -6.54
C LYS A 443 -22.25 -23.41 -5.14
N ALA A 444 -20.97 -23.72 -5.03
CA ALA A 444 -20.31 -23.92 -3.75
C ALA A 444 -20.03 -22.58 -3.02
N ASP A 445 -19.97 -21.47 -3.76
CA ASP A 445 -19.99 -20.12 -3.21
C ASP A 445 -21.43 -19.69 -2.90
N VAL A 446 -21.91 -20.17 -1.77
CA VAL A 446 -23.30 -20.04 -1.30
C VAL A 446 -23.72 -18.57 -1.20
N GLU A 447 -22.83 -17.73 -0.67
CA GLU A 447 -23.09 -16.30 -0.45
C GLU A 447 -23.26 -15.56 -1.78
N LEU A 448 -22.28 -15.69 -2.69
CA LEU A 448 -22.31 -15.00 -3.98
C LEU A 448 -23.46 -15.54 -4.85
N TYR A 449 -23.70 -16.86 -4.86
CA TYR A 449 -24.80 -17.45 -5.63
C TYR A 449 -26.16 -16.94 -5.16
N SER A 450 -26.36 -16.85 -3.84
CA SER A 450 -27.58 -16.29 -3.23
C SER A 450 -27.75 -14.80 -3.56
N GLN A 451 -26.66 -14.03 -3.53
CA GLN A 451 -26.69 -12.60 -3.88
C GLN A 451 -27.12 -12.37 -5.33
N VAL A 452 -26.61 -13.16 -6.29
CA VAL A 452 -27.01 -13.06 -7.70
C VAL A 452 -28.52 -13.36 -7.85
N LEU A 453 -29.02 -14.40 -7.18
CA LEU A 453 -30.44 -14.74 -7.20
C LEU A 453 -31.30 -13.62 -6.61
N CYS A 454 -30.86 -12.98 -5.51
CA CYS A 454 -31.53 -11.83 -4.93
C CYS A 454 -31.63 -10.67 -5.93
N SER A 455 -30.53 -10.31 -6.60
CA SER A 455 -30.48 -9.22 -7.59
C SER A 455 -31.39 -9.48 -8.81
N ILE A 456 -31.55 -10.75 -9.21
CA ILE A 456 -32.52 -11.12 -10.24
C ILE A 456 -33.96 -10.86 -9.73
N GLY A 457 -34.22 -11.22 -8.45
CA GLY A 457 -35.50 -10.94 -7.78
C GLY A 457 -35.84 -9.46 -7.77
N ASP A 458 -34.86 -8.59 -7.40
CA ASP A 458 -35.02 -7.14 -7.39
C ASP A 458 -35.39 -6.60 -8.79
N THR A 459 -34.69 -7.09 -9.84
CA THR A 459 -34.97 -6.66 -11.22
C THR A 459 -36.36 -7.13 -11.69
N TYR A 460 -36.80 -8.34 -11.34
CA TYR A 460 -38.16 -8.77 -11.65
C TYR A 460 -39.22 -7.98 -10.90
N TYR A 461 -38.95 -7.56 -9.66
CA TYR A 461 -39.92 -6.77 -8.90
C TYR A 461 -40.15 -5.38 -9.54
N VAL A 462 -39.10 -4.67 -9.89
CA VAL A 462 -39.20 -3.33 -10.51
C VAL A 462 -39.80 -3.36 -11.93
N THR A 463 -39.80 -4.55 -12.58
CA THR A 463 -40.47 -4.78 -13.87
C THR A 463 -41.89 -5.28 -13.73
N GLU A 464 -42.51 -5.16 -12.54
CA GLU A 464 -43.87 -5.60 -12.21
C GLU A 464 -44.11 -7.13 -12.35
N GLN A 465 -43.05 -7.92 -12.51
CA GLN A 465 -43.10 -9.38 -12.57
C GLN A 465 -43.02 -9.99 -11.15
N LYS A 466 -43.90 -9.55 -10.26
CA LYS A 466 -43.81 -9.76 -8.80
C LYS A 466 -43.76 -11.25 -8.40
N ASP A 467 -44.51 -12.11 -9.06
CA ASP A 467 -44.48 -13.55 -8.76
C ASP A 467 -43.13 -14.18 -9.09
N SER A 468 -42.50 -13.76 -10.20
CA SER A 468 -41.13 -14.16 -10.54
C SER A 468 -40.11 -13.63 -9.52
N ALA A 469 -40.25 -12.40 -9.06
CA ALA A 469 -39.40 -11.80 -8.04
C ALA A 469 -39.42 -12.66 -6.76
N PHE A 470 -40.58 -13.01 -6.21
CA PHE A 470 -40.67 -13.83 -5.01
C PHE A 470 -40.12 -15.24 -5.20
N VAL A 471 -40.24 -15.85 -6.38
CA VAL A 471 -39.59 -17.13 -6.69
C VAL A 471 -38.06 -17.01 -6.59
N TYR A 472 -37.46 -15.90 -7.05
CA TYR A 472 -36.01 -15.73 -6.99
C TYR A 472 -35.54 -15.39 -5.57
N TYR A 473 -36.29 -14.63 -4.78
CA TYR A 473 -36.00 -14.45 -3.35
C TYR A 473 -36.07 -15.75 -2.59
N ASP A 474 -37.07 -16.58 -2.87
CA ASP A 474 -37.18 -17.91 -2.25
C ASP A 474 -35.96 -18.77 -2.59
N LYS A 475 -35.53 -18.81 -3.86
CA LYS A 475 -34.31 -19.53 -4.26
C LYS A 475 -33.07 -19.00 -3.58
N SER A 476 -32.95 -17.66 -3.46
CA SER A 476 -31.85 -17.03 -2.76
C SER A 476 -31.77 -17.49 -1.31
N LEU A 477 -32.90 -17.47 -0.60
CA LEU A 477 -33.00 -17.87 0.81
C LEU A 477 -32.98 -19.39 1.03
N GLU A 478 -33.32 -20.20 0.00
CA GLU A 478 -33.08 -21.66 0.03
C GLU A 478 -31.58 -21.99 -0.01
N VAL A 479 -30.80 -21.19 -0.77
CA VAL A 479 -29.34 -21.32 -0.89
C VAL A 479 -28.65 -20.78 0.35
N ASP A 480 -29.01 -19.58 0.76
CA ASP A 480 -28.46 -18.91 1.94
C ASP A 480 -29.59 -18.31 2.79
N PRO A 481 -30.07 -19.03 3.81
CA PRO A 481 -31.09 -18.51 4.73
C PRO A 481 -30.65 -17.29 5.54
N GLY A 482 -29.35 -17.00 5.60
CA GLY A 482 -28.74 -15.86 6.29
C GLY A 482 -28.50 -14.64 5.41
N ASN A 483 -28.85 -14.66 4.13
CA ASN A 483 -28.67 -13.51 3.24
C ASN A 483 -29.57 -12.35 3.69
N LEU A 484 -28.99 -11.41 4.43
CA LEU A 484 -29.71 -10.27 5.02
C LEU A 484 -30.33 -9.36 3.96
N LEU A 485 -29.68 -9.20 2.81
CA LEU A 485 -30.22 -8.41 1.70
C LEU A 485 -31.50 -9.05 1.14
N ALA A 486 -31.48 -10.36 0.88
CA ALA A 486 -32.64 -11.07 0.39
C ALA A 486 -33.78 -11.12 1.42
N LEU A 487 -33.46 -11.29 2.72
CA LEU A 487 -34.42 -11.21 3.81
C LEU A 487 -35.11 -9.86 3.86
N ASN A 488 -34.31 -8.77 3.82
CA ASN A 488 -34.81 -7.40 3.88
C ASN A 488 -35.68 -7.07 2.66
N ASN A 489 -35.18 -7.30 1.45
CA ASN A 489 -35.87 -6.92 0.22
C ASN A 489 -37.17 -7.72 0.04
N CYS A 490 -37.12 -9.03 0.30
CA CYS A 490 -38.31 -9.86 0.24
C CYS A 490 -39.37 -9.42 1.27
N ALA A 491 -38.95 -9.12 2.52
CA ALA A 491 -39.85 -8.64 3.55
C ALA A 491 -40.50 -7.31 3.19
N TYR A 492 -39.70 -6.37 2.68
CA TYR A 492 -40.14 -5.06 2.22
C TYR A 492 -41.21 -5.18 1.11
N TYR A 493 -40.89 -5.95 0.07
CA TYR A 493 -41.82 -6.11 -1.07
C TYR A 493 -43.08 -6.91 -0.72
N LEU A 494 -42.97 -7.89 0.17
CA LEU A 494 -44.17 -8.55 0.71
C LEU A 494 -45.08 -7.55 1.47
N ALA A 495 -44.47 -6.65 2.24
CA ALA A 495 -45.21 -5.61 2.94
C ALA A 495 -45.84 -4.59 1.97
N CYS A 496 -45.14 -4.15 0.92
CA CYS A 496 -45.69 -3.29 -0.10
C CYS A 496 -46.91 -3.89 -0.78
N GLU A 497 -46.89 -5.21 -1.08
CA GLU A 497 -47.99 -5.94 -1.67
C GLU A 497 -49.10 -6.35 -0.68
N GLY A 498 -48.87 -6.16 0.62
CA GLY A 498 -49.78 -6.68 1.66
C GLY A 498 -49.90 -8.20 1.67
N ARG A 499 -48.88 -8.92 1.20
CA ARG A 499 -48.82 -10.39 1.09
C ARG A 499 -48.03 -10.98 2.25
N ASP A 500 -48.47 -12.06 2.83
CA ASP A 500 -47.77 -12.85 3.85
C ASP A 500 -46.98 -12.00 4.87
N LEU A 501 -47.68 -11.06 5.48
CA LEU A 501 -47.08 -10.10 6.43
C LEU A 501 -46.45 -10.79 7.65
N ASP A 502 -46.90 -11.97 8.03
CA ASP A 502 -46.29 -12.76 9.11
C ASP A 502 -44.92 -13.31 8.70
N ARG A 503 -44.77 -13.69 7.44
CA ARG A 503 -43.47 -14.08 6.90
C ARG A 503 -42.54 -12.86 6.81
N ALA A 504 -43.05 -11.74 6.31
CA ALA A 504 -42.28 -10.49 6.22
C ALA A 504 -41.77 -10.04 7.59
N GLU A 505 -42.61 -10.13 8.64
CA GLU A 505 -42.18 -9.79 10.02
C GLU A 505 -41.08 -10.72 10.52
N ARG A 506 -41.17 -12.04 10.29
CA ARG A 506 -40.11 -12.99 10.69
C ARG A 506 -38.79 -12.68 9.99
N MET A 507 -38.82 -12.36 8.70
CA MET A 507 -37.63 -12.09 7.89
C MET A 507 -36.95 -10.78 8.33
N SER A 508 -37.72 -9.69 8.44
CA SER A 508 -37.22 -8.41 8.88
C SER A 508 -36.81 -8.37 10.37
N ALA A 509 -37.40 -9.25 11.21
CA ALA A 509 -36.94 -9.44 12.58
C ALA A 509 -35.50 -10.02 12.65
N ILE A 510 -35.15 -10.92 11.71
CA ILE A 510 -33.78 -11.44 11.62
C ILE A 510 -32.82 -10.34 11.24
N THR A 511 -33.16 -9.48 10.26
CA THR A 511 -32.25 -8.41 9.80
C THR A 511 -31.94 -7.41 10.90
N ILE A 512 -32.94 -6.97 11.69
CA ILE A 512 -32.71 -6.06 12.81
C ILE A 512 -32.01 -6.73 14.01
N GLN A 513 -32.08 -8.04 14.15
CA GLN A 513 -31.33 -8.77 15.17
C GLN A 513 -29.84 -8.84 14.83
N GLU A 514 -29.50 -9.10 13.57
CA GLU A 514 -28.12 -9.19 13.09
C GLU A 514 -27.48 -7.79 12.94
N GLU A 515 -28.26 -6.81 12.46
CA GLU A 515 -27.80 -5.44 12.22
C GLU A 515 -28.71 -4.41 12.93
N PRO A 516 -28.62 -4.28 14.27
CA PRO A 516 -29.59 -3.51 15.06
C PRO A 516 -29.49 -1.97 14.86
N GLN A 517 -28.49 -1.47 14.16
CA GLN A 517 -28.32 -0.05 13.87
C GLN A 517 -28.39 0.25 12.35
N ASN A 518 -28.76 -0.72 11.54
CA ASN A 518 -28.94 -0.53 10.10
C ASN A 518 -30.28 0.16 9.85
N ASP A 519 -30.24 1.42 9.41
CA ASP A 519 -31.43 2.25 9.17
C ASP A 519 -32.39 1.65 8.15
N THR A 520 -31.89 1.02 7.06
CA THR A 520 -32.69 0.36 6.04
C THR A 520 -33.44 -0.85 6.58
N SER A 521 -32.76 -1.68 7.41
CA SER A 521 -33.40 -2.83 8.05
C SER A 521 -34.47 -2.41 9.07
N LEU A 522 -34.21 -1.35 9.83
CA LEU A 522 -35.14 -0.79 10.79
C LEU A 522 -36.36 -0.17 10.10
N ASP A 523 -36.17 0.57 8.98
CA ASP A 523 -37.27 1.10 8.16
C ASP A 523 -38.15 -0.03 7.59
N THR A 524 -37.53 -1.05 7.00
CA THR A 524 -38.28 -2.22 6.50
C THR A 524 -39.11 -2.88 7.58
N TYR A 525 -38.54 -3.06 8.79
CA TYR A 525 -39.30 -3.66 9.89
C TYR A 525 -40.43 -2.75 10.35
N ALA A 526 -40.21 -1.45 10.47
CA ALA A 526 -41.25 -0.48 10.78
C ALA A 526 -42.37 -0.49 9.73
N TRP A 527 -42.01 -0.55 8.43
CA TRP A 527 -42.99 -0.64 7.35
C TRP A 527 -43.84 -1.92 7.38
N VAL A 528 -43.22 -3.08 7.64
CA VAL A 528 -43.94 -4.35 7.85
C VAL A 528 -44.93 -4.24 8.99
N LEU A 529 -44.52 -3.69 10.14
CA LEU A 529 -45.39 -3.48 11.29
C LEU A 529 -46.52 -2.48 10.97
N PHE A 530 -46.25 -1.42 10.24
CA PHE A 530 -47.27 -0.48 9.77
C PHE A 530 -48.33 -1.19 8.92
N LYS A 531 -47.94 -2.03 7.97
CA LYS A 531 -48.86 -2.82 7.15
C LYS A 531 -49.66 -3.83 7.96
N LYS A 532 -49.09 -4.33 9.06
CA LYS A 532 -49.79 -5.16 10.05
C LYS A 532 -50.71 -4.36 10.98
N LYS A 533 -50.68 -3.04 10.91
CA LYS A 533 -51.41 -2.09 11.75
C LYS A 533 -50.92 -2.05 13.22
N ASP A 534 -49.71 -2.51 13.46
CA ASP A 534 -49.04 -2.37 14.76
C ASP A 534 -48.27 -1.05 14.78
N TYR A 535 -48.99 0.04 14.89
CA TYR A 535 -48.45 1.37 14.72
C TYR A 535 -47.52 1.81 15.87
N GLU A 536 -47.76 1.28 17.09
CA GLU A 536 -46.90 1.62 18.25
C GLU A 536 -45.47 1.06 18.04
N ARG A 537 -45.37 -0.22 17.63
CA ARG A 537 -44.05 -0.80 17.33
C ARG A 537 -43.46 -0.19 16.06
N ALA A 538 -44.26 0.09 15.05
CA ALA A 538 -43.78 0.78 13.83
C ALA A 538 -43.16 2.12 14.15
N GLN A 539 -43.79 2.94 15.04
CA GLN A 539 -43.23 4.22 15.48
C GLN A 539 -41.88 4.05 16.15
N HIS A 540 -41.75 3.09 17.06
CA HIS A 540 -40.47 2.85 17.74
C HIS A 540 -39.33 2.58 16.77
N TYR A 541 -39.52 1.68 15.78
CA TYR A 541 -38.47 1.29 14.86
C TYR A 541 -38.17 2.36 13.78
N ILE A 542 -39.18 3.15 13.35
CA ILE A 542 -38.92 4.26 12.42
C ILE A 542 -38.15 5.39 13.09
N GLU A 543 -38.38 5.63 14.39
CA GLU A 543 -37.60 6.60 15.17
C GLU A 543 -36.14 6.15 15.34
N GLU A 544 -35.89 4.86 15.56
CA GLU A 544 -34.53 4.30 15.58
C GLU A 544 -33.87 4.37 14.18
N ALA A 545 -34.60 4.09 13.09
CA ALA A 545 -34.10 4.26 11.73
C ALA A 545 -33.65 5.69 11.45
N LEU A 546 -34.50 6.68 11.76
CA LEU A 546 -34.17 8.11 11.61
C LEU A 546 -32.98 8.54 12.46
N LYS A 547 -32.81 7.96 13.64
CA LYS A 547 -31.70 8.27 14.56
C LYS A 547 -30.37 7.73 14.06
N TYR A 548 -30.34 6.54 13.44
CA TYR A 548 -29.11 5.91 12.97
C TYR A 548 -28.74 6.32 11.54
N SER A 549 -29.68 6.84 10.77
CA SER A 549 -29.42 7.31 9.41
C SER A 549 -28.59 8.59 9.42
N GLU A 550 -27.43 8.59 8.76
CA GLU A 550 -26.62 9.80 8.56
C GLU A 550 -27.24 10.74 7.50
N SER A 551 -28.03 10.19 6.58
CA SER A 551 -28.68 10.92 5.50
C SER A 551 -29.99 10.23 5.12
N PRO A 552 -31.10 10.48 5.88
CA PRO A 552 -32.37 9.81 5.66
C PRO A 552 -32.89 9.99 4.23
N SER A 553 -33.37 8.91 3.63
CA SER A 553 -33.97 8.94 2.29
C SER A 553 -35.37 9.51 2.26
N ALA A 554 -35.84 9.93 1.08
CA ALA A 554 -37.24 10.35 0.88
C ALA A 554 -38.21 9.26 1.33
N GLU A 555 -37.88 7.98 1.10
CA GLU A 555 -38.71 6.83 1.50
C GLU A 555 -38.81 6.66 3.01
N LEU A 556 -37.67 6.78 3.73
CA LEU A 556 -37.64 6.74 5.21
C LEU A 556 -38.53 7.85 5.81
N TYR A 557 -38.39 9.08 5.32
CA TYR A 557 -39.25 10.17 5.76
C TYR A 557 -40.73 9.95 5.39
N HIS A 558 -41.00 9.42 4.19
CA HIS A 558 -42.36 9.09 3.76
C HIS A 558 -43.01 8.06 4.71
N HIS A 559 -42.32 6.97 5.04
CA HIS A 559 -42.78 5.95 5.98
C HIS A 559 -43.01 6.55 7.38
N ALA A 560 -42.09 7.39 7.85
CA ALA A 560 -42.22 8.07 9.13
C ALA A 560 -43.51 8.93 9.17
N GLY A 561 -43.76 9.72 8.13
CA GLY A 561 -44.97 10.53 8.02
C GLY A 561 -46.26 9.68 8.05
N ASP A 562 -46.27 8.55 7.32
CA ASP A 562 -47.42 7.65 7.32
C ASP A 562 -47.68 7.01 8.70
N ILE A 563 -46.62 6.62 9.39
CA ILE A 563 -46.70 6.00 10.72
C ILE A 563 -47.21 7.05 11.74
N TYR A 564 -46.66 8.27 11.77
CA TYR A 564 -47.10 9.31 12.68
C TYR A 564 -48.55 9.72 12.44
N PHE A 565 -49.00 9.77 11.17
CA PHE A 565 -50.39 10.05 10.86
C PHE A 565 -51.33 8.98 11.47
N MET A 566 -51.00 7.69 11.32
CA MET A 566 -51.81 6.60 11.85
C MET A 566 -51.76 6.53 13.39
N MET A 567 -50.73 7.06 14.02
CA MET A 567 -50.62 7.25 15.47
C MET A 567 -51.45 8.44 15.99
N GLY A 568 -52.03 9.26 15.09
CA GLY A 568 -52.86 10.42 15.44
C GLY A 568 -52.07 11.70 15.67
N ASP A 569 -50.83 11.78 15.14
CA ASP A 569 -49.99 12.99 15.17
C ASP A 569 -49.81 13.56 13.74
N PRO A 570 -50.85 14.24 13.20
CA PRO A 570 -50.82 14.78 11.85
C PRO A 570 -49.82 15.92 11.67
N ASP A 571 -49.42 16.60 12.74
CA ASP A 571 -48.46 17.70 12.66
C ASP A 571 -47.05 17.17 12.41
N LYS A 572 -46.63 16.12 13.14
CA LYS A 572 -45.37 15.43 12.84
C LYS A 572 -45.40 14.72 11.51
N ALA A 573 -46.52 14.09 11.14
CA ALA A 573 -46.66 13.48 9.85
C ALA A 573 -46.39 14.45 8.71
N LEU A 574 -46.93 15.68 8.81
CA LEU A 574 -46.72 16.72 7.82
C LEU A 574 -45.24 17.11 7.70
N VAL A 575 -44.55 17.29 8.81
CA VAL A 575 -43.12 17.61 8.82
C VAL A 575 -42.32 16.56 8.02
N HIS A 576 -42.53 15.27 8.31
CA HIS A 576 -41.78 14.22 7.62
C HIS A 576 -42.20 14.07 6.15
N TRP A 577 -43.46 14.29 5.79
CA TRP A 577 -43.84 14.33 4.37
C TRP A 577 -43.25 15.54 3.63
N GLU A 578 -43.09 16.70 4.28
CA GLU A 578 -42.41 17.86 3.70
C GLU A 578 -40.92 17.56 3.48
N GLU A 579 -40.24 16.96 4.47
CA GLU A 579 -38.85 16.50 4.32
C GLU A 579 -38.69 15.48 3.18
N ALA A 580 -39.62 14.50 3.08
CA ALA A 580 -39.64 13.55 1.97
C ALA A 580 -39.83 14.23 0.61
N LEU A 581 -40.73 15.22 0.54
CA LEU A 581 -41.02 15.96 -0.68
C LEU A 581 -39.87 16.86 -1.13
N GLU A 582 -39.08 17.41 -0.20
CA GLU A 582 -37.86 18.14 -0.53
C GLU A 582 -36.84 17.25 -1.25
N LEU A 583 -36.75 15.97 -0.89
CA LEU A 583 -35.86 15.00 -1.51
C LEU A 583 -36.44 14.38 -2.78
N ALA A 584 -37.77 14.27 -2.90
CA ALA A 584 -38.46 13.72 -4.05
C ALA A 584 -39.60 14.66 -4.53
N PRO A 585 -39.25 15.83 -5.14
CA PRO A 585 -40.23 16.89 -5.46
C PRO A 585 -41.26 16.48 -6.50
N ASP A 586 -40.98 15.47 -7.31
CA ASP A 586 -41.87 14.97 -8.37
C ASP A 586 -42.81 13.84 -7.92
N ASP A 587 -42.77 13.43 -6.63
CA ASP A 587 -43.66 12.39 -6.13
C ASP A 587 -45.09 12.95 -5.92
N GLU A 588 -45.98 12.56 -6.83
CA GLU A 588 -47.38 13.02 -6.82
C GLU A 588 -48.13 12.61 -5.55
N LEU A 589 -47.80 11.47 -4.94
CA LEU A 589 -48.46 10.99 -3.70
C LEU A 589 -48.03 11.83 -2.50
N LEU A 590 -46.74 12.16 -2.39
CA LEU A 590 -46.20 13.07 -1.38
C LEU A 590 -46.79 14.48 -1.53
N GLN A 591 -46.82 15.02 -2.76
CA GLN A 591 -47.43 16.31 -3.06
C GLN A 591 -48.88 16.36 -2.57
N ARG A 592 -49.68 15.31 -2.80
CA ARG A 592 -51.06 15.23 -2.35
C ARG A 592 -51.17 15.13 -0.82
N LYS A 593 -50.30 14.32 -0.16
CA LYS A 593 -50.26 14.18 1.31
C LYS A 593 -49.96 15.53 1.97
N VAL A 594 -48.95 16.24 1.51
CA VAL A 594 -48.57 17.57 2.02
C VAL A 594 -49.68 18.61 1.77
N LEU A 595 -50.20 18.65 0.54
CA LEU A 595 -51.25 19.64 0.17
C LEU A 595 -52.51 19.47 1.01
N HIS A 596 -52.97 18.25 1.20
CA HIS A 596 -54.22 17.95 1.89
C HIS A 596 -54.02 17.61 3.38
N LYS A 597 -52.77 17.54 3.85
CA LYS A 597 -52.42 17.20 5.24
C LYS A 597 -53.09 15.91 5.72
N THR A 598 -53.13 14.90 4.85
CA THR A 598 -53.83 13.67 5.14
C THR A 598 -53.17 12.48 4.43
N TYR A 599 -53.37 11.29 4.99
CA TYR A 599 -52.93 10.02 4.42
C TYR A 599 -53.80 9.65 3.21
N PHE A 600 -53.17 9.19 2.16
CA PHE A 600 -53.85 8.59 1.00
C PHE A 600 -53.35 7.15 0.83
N TYR A 601 -54.27 6.23 0.64
CA TYR A 601 -53.93 4.89 0.18
C TYR A 601 -53.44 4.92 -1.25
N LYS A 602 -52.41 4.14 -1.56
CA LYS A 602 -51.98 3.94 -2.95
C LYS A 602 -53.05 3.31 -3.77
#